data_1ad5e638beb1e0b1e87be4df91b04fbe
#
_entry.id   1ad5e638beb1e0b1e87be4df91b04fbe
#
_cell.length_a   1.000
_cell.length_b   1.000
_cell.length_c   1.000
_cell.angle_alpha   90.00
_cell.angle_beta   90.00
_cell.angle_gamma   90.00
#
_symmetry.space_group_name_H-M   'P 1'
#
loop_
_entity.id
_entity.type
_entity.pdbx_description
1 polymer ?
#
loop_
_entity_poly.entity_id
_entity_poly.type
_entity_poly.pdbx_seq_one_letter_code
_entity_poly.pdbx_strand_id
1 'polypeptide(L)'
;VRISRYPAGGAGHAPVVHYAPAPMAPVAAAPVAAPVAAPAAAPVAVAPAAAAKADHTVTAPMVGTFYSAATPGAKSFVDIGSEVNVGDTLCIIEAMKMMNQIESDKAGRVTAILVKNGDPVEFGQPLFIIE
;
A
#
# COMPACT_ATOMS: atom_id res chain seq x y z
N VAL A 1 -40.73 32.78 16.50
CA VAL A 1 -40.18 32.68 17.86
C VAL A 1 -38.76 32.17 17.77
N ARG A 2 -37.78 33.05 18.00
CA ARG A 2 -36.36 32.76 18.06
C ARG A 2 -36.04 32.36 19.49
N ILE A 3 -35.38 31.23 19.68
CA ILE A 3 -34.72 30.88 20.94
C ILE A 3 -33.26 30.58 20.66
N SER A 4 -32.43 31.61 20.85
CA SER A 4 -30.98 31.44 20.97
C SER A 4 -30.67 31.21 22.43
N ARG A 5 -30.03 30.11 22.78
CA ARG A 5 -29.34 29.92 24.06
C ARG A 5 -27.92 29.50 23.81
N TYR A 6 -27.04 30.48 23.83
CA TYR A 6 -25.63 30.29 24.10
C TYR A 6 -25.41 30.36 25.61
N PRO A 7 -24.79 29.41 26.27
CA PRO A 7 -24.19 29.62 27.57
C PRO A 7 -22.82 30.24 27.36
N ALA A 8 -22.66 31.46 27.84
CA ALA A 8 -21.37 32.10 28.01
C ALA A 8 -20.70 31.56 29.26
N GLY A 9 -19.39 31.38 29.21
CA GLY A 9 -18.54 31.35 30.39
C GLY A 9 -17.92 30.00 30.75
N GLY A 10 -16.63 29.94 30.59
CA GLY A 10 -15.80 28.88 31.10
C GLY A 10 -14.39 28.93 30.51
N ALA A 11 -13.65 30.00 30.78
CA ALA A 11 -12.22 30.03 30.53
C ALA A 11 -11.53 29.04 31.51
N GLY A 12 -11.39 27.81 31.11
CA GLY A 12 -10.56 26.82 31.77
C GLY A 12 -9.12 26.99 31.31
N HIS A 13 -8.29 27.61 32.12
CA HIS A 13 -6.85 27.62 31.95
C HIS A 13 -6.34 26.19 32.09
N ALA A 14 -5.85 25.58 31.01
CA ALA A 14 -5.09 24.35 31.08
C ALA A 14 -3.71 24.66 31.72
N PRO A 15 -3.25 23.88 32.71
CA PRO A 15 -1.93 24.05 33.27
C PRO A 15 -0.87 23.71 32.22
N VAL A 16 0.00 24.65 31.93
CA VAL A 16 1.20 24.43 31.12
C VAL A 16 2.17 23.61 31.96
N VAL A 17 2.34 22.37 31.60
CA VAL A 17 3.36 21.51 32.22
C VAL A 17 4.71 21.93 31.62
N HIS A 18 5.51 22.65 32.38
CA HIS A 18 6.91 22.90 32.05
C HIS A 18 7.69 21.61 32.20
N TYR A 19 8.10 21.04 31.05
CA TYR A 19 9.04 19.94 31.03
C TYR A 19 10.45 20.52 31.19
N ALA A 20 11.06 20.33 32.34
CA ALA A 20 12.46 20.66 32.55
C ALA A 20 13.34 19.63 31.84
N PRO A 21 14.33 20.05 31.05
CA PRO A 21 15.27 19.12 30.45
C PRO A 21 16.15 18.50 31.55
N ALA A 22 16.18 17.17 31.60
CA ALA A 22 17.08 16.43 32.47
C ALA A 22 18.55 16.64 31.98
N PRO A 23 19.51 16.77 32.89
CA PRO A 23 20.91 16.90 32.51
C PRO A 23 21.42 15.59 31.88
N MET A 24 21.97 15.69 30.70
CA MET A 24 22.64 14.58 30.02
C MET A 24 23.94 14.24 30.76
N ALA A 25 24.04 13.01 31.24
CA ALA A 25 25.28 12.47 31.73
C ALA A 25 26.28 12.26 30.58
N PRO A 26 27.57 12.50 30.78
CA PRO A 26 28.56 12.27 29.74
C PRO A 26 28.71 10.76 29.48
N VAL A 27 28.47 10.37 28.22
CA VAL A 27 28.74 9.02 27.75
C VAL A 27 30.25 8.84 27.61
N ALA A 28 30.81 7.96 28.41
CA ALA A 28 32.19 7.56 28.31
C ALA A 28 32.43 6.85 26.95
N ALA A 29 33.43 7.31 26.22
CA ALA A 29 33.87 6.71 24.98
C ALA A 29 34.41 5.30 25.25
N ALA A 30 33.77 4.29 24.70
CA ALA A 30 34.28 2.94 24.64
C ALA A 30 35.33 2.81 23.52
N PRO A 31 36.39 2.01 23.69
CA PRO A 31 37.46 1.89 22.71
C PRO A 31 36.98 1.19 21.43
N VAL A 32 37.45 1.74 20.30
CA VAL A 32 37.22 1.22 18.96
C VAL A 32 37.79 -0.20 18.86
N ALA A 33 36.93 -1.18 18.72
CA ALA A 33 37.34 -2.55 18.38
C ALA A 33 37.70 -2.61 16.89
N ALA A 34 38.80 -3.31 16.60
CA ALA A 34 39.36 -3.52 15.28
C ALA A 34 38.38 -4.09 14.25
N PRO A 35 38.60 -3.85 12.96
CA PRO A 35 37.71 -4.37 11.92
C PRO A 35 37.78 -5.89 11.84
N VAL A 36 36.67 -6.55 12.17
CA VAL A 36 36.47 -7.98 11.88
C VAL A 36 36.23 -8.08 10.37
N ALA A 37 37.11 -8.83 9.71
CA ALA A 37 36.97 -9.16 8.29
C ALA A 37 35.59 -9.80 8.03
N ALA A 38 34.82 -9.19 7.16
CA ALA A 38 33.57 -9.74 6.66
C ALA A 38 33.86 -11.07 5.94
N PRO A 39 33.14 -12.16 6.24
CA PRO A 39 33.19 -13.34 5.38
C PRO A 39 32.66 -12.97 4.00
N ALA A 40 33.46 -13.25 2.98
CA ALA A 40 33.08 -13.11 1.58
C ALA A 40 31.75 -13.83 1.34
N ALA A 41 30.72 -13.07 1.02
CA ALA A 41 29.47 -13.64 0.53
C ALA A 41 29.79 -14.40 -0.77
N ALA A 42 29.62 -15.71 -0.73
CA ALA A 42 29.66 -16.54 -1.92
C ALA A 42 28.62 -15.97 -2.90
N PRO A 43 28.92 -15.90 -4.22
CA PRO A 43 27.91 -15.49 -5.18
C PRO A 43 26.78 -16.51 -5.14
N VAL A 44 25.62 -16.05 -4.71
CA VAL A 44 24.38 -16.82 -4.86
C VAL A 44 24.20 -16.97 -6.36
N ALA A 45 24.41 -18.17 -6.87
CA ALA A 45 24.07 -18.49 -8.25
C ALA A 45 22.58 -18.24 -8.41
N VAL A 46 22.26 -17.15 -9.08
CA VAL A 46 20.92 -16.89 -9.56
C VAL A 46 20.64 -18.02 -10.54
N ALA A 47 19.83 -18.99 -10.13
CA ALA A 47 19.32 -20.00 -11.03
C ALA A 47 18.70 -19.26 -12.22
N PRO A 48 18.98 -19.68 -13.47
CA PRO A 48 18.36 -19.06 -14.63
C PRO A 48 16.85 -19.22 -14.45
N ALA A 49 16.17 -18.09 -14.29
CA ALA A 49 14.73 -18.06 -14.33
C ALA A 49 14.31 -18.75 -15.62
N ALA A 50 13.57 -19.86 -15.49
CA ALA A 50 12.92 -20.53 -16.59
C ALA A 50 12.25 -19.45 -17.43
N ALA A 51 12.42 -19.54 -18.74
CA ALA A 51 11.98 -18.58 -19.74
C ALA A 51 10.64 -17.97 -19.34
N ALA A 52 10.69 -16.73 -18.89
CA ALA A 52 9.52 -15.99 -18.46
C ALA A 52 8.62 -15.87 -19.69
N LYS A 53 7.52 -16.61 -19.67
CA LYS A 53 6.36 -16.19 -20.44
C LYS A 53 6.17 -14.74 -20.02
N ALA A 54 6.05 -13.84 -20.98
CA ALA A 54 6.08 -12.41 -20.73
C ALA A 54 4.93 -12.03 -19.78
N ASP A 55 5.23 -12.05 -18.48
CA ASP A 55 4.30 -11.65 -17.44
C ASP A 55 3.91 -10.20 -17.69
N HIS A 56 2.64 -9.98 -17.92
CA HIS A 56 2.10 -8.64 -18.08
C HIS A 56 1.61 -8.13 -16.74
N THR A 57 2.14 -6.99 -16.32
CA THR A 57 1.74 -6.35 -15.06
C THR A 57 0.74 -5.25 -15.33
N VAL A 58 -0.48 -5.43 -14.83
CA VAL A 58 -1.50 -4.37 -14.85
C VAL A 58 -1.25 -3.45 -13.66
N THR A 59 -1.12 -2.15 -13.94
CA THR A 59 -0.83 -1.11 -12.94
C THR A 59 -2.01 -0.18 -12.72
N ALA A 60 -2.05 0.47 -11.56
CA ALA A 60 -3.08 1.45 -11.22
C ALA A 60 -2.91 2.73 -12.07
N PRO A 61 -3.93 3.16 -12.82
CA PRO A 61 -3.88 4.39 -13.60
C PRO A 61 -4.15 5.65 -12.75
N MET A 62 -4.47 5.49 -11.48
CA MET A 62 -4.81 6.59 -10.57
C MET A 62 -4.58 6.21 -9.12
N VAL A 63 -4.59 7.22 -8.25
CA VAL A 63 -4.55 7.05 -6.79
C VAL A 63 -5.96 6.83 -6.27
N GLY A 64 -6.15 5.89 -5.34
CA GLY A 64 -7.45 5.61 -4.75
C GLY A 64 -7.45 4.40 -3.84
N THR A 65 -8.63 3.81 -3.62
CA THR A 65 -8.82 2.58 -2.85
C THR A 65 -9.20 1.45 -3.80
N PHE A 66 -8.49 0.33 -3.68
CA PHE A 66 -8.72 -0.86 -4.50
C PHE A 66 -9.91 -1.66 -3.99
N TYR A 67 -10.79 -2.07 -4.90
CA TYR A 67 -11.87 -3.02 -4.63
C TYR A 67 -11.88 -4.14 -5.66
N SER A 68 -11.80 -5.38 -5.17
CA SER A 68 -11.86 -6.58 -6.02
C SER A 68 -13.26 -6.93 -6.50
N ALA A 69 -14.29 -6.32 -5.93
CA ALA A 69 -15.71 -6.56 -6.25
C ALA A 69 -16.47 -5.25 -6.33
N ALA A 70 -17.63 -5.25 -7.01
CA ALA A 70 -18.47 -4.07 -7.18
C ALA A 70 -19.10 -3.57 -5.87
N THR A 71 -19.32 -4.45 -4.90
CA THR A 71 -19.88 -4.14 -3.59
C THR A 71 -19.25 -5.00 -2.51
N PRO A 72 -19.20 -4.52 -1.25
CA PRO A 72 -18.72 -5.33 -0.13
C PRO A 72 -19.50 -6.66 -0.02
N GLY A 73 -18.77 -7.78 0.02
CA GLY A 73 -19.36 -9.12 0.10
C GLY A 73 -19.82 -9.71 -1.22
N ALA A 74 -19.71 -9.01 -2.34
CA ALA A 74 -19.92 -9.56 -3.67
C ALA A 74 -18.75 -10.45 -4.11
N LYS A 75 -18.97 -11.27 -5.12
CA LYS A 75 -17.92 -12.06 -5.75
C LYS A 75 -16.90 -11.13 -6.42
N SER A 76 -15.61 -11.45 -6.27
CA SER A 76 -14.53 -10.77 -6.99
C SER A 76 -14.75 -10.84 -8.50
N PHE A 77 -14.33 -9.79 -9.22
CA PHE A 77 -14.35 -9.78 -10.68
C PHE A 77 -13.45 -10.88 -11.24
N VAL A 78 -12.26 -11.01 -10.66
CA VAL A 78 -11.27 -12.02 -11.02
C VAL A 78 -10.62 -12.61 -9.76
N ASP A 79 -10.19 -13.85 -9.87
CA ASP A 79 -9.42 -14.56 -8.84
C ASP A 79 -8.12 -15.07 -9.46
N ILE A 80 -7.17 -15.49 -8.62
CA ILE A 80 -5.94 -16.13 -9.10
C ILE A 80 -6.32 -17.39 -9.88
N GLY A 81 -5.83 -17.50 -11.13
CA GLY A 81 -6.14 -18.58 -12.05
C GLY A 81 -7.30 -18.28 -13.02
N SER A 82 -7.99 -17.14 -12.87
CA SER A 82 -9.03 -16.72 -13.82
C SER A 82 -8.44 -16.35 -15.17
N GLU A 83 -9.12 -16.77 -16.24
CA GLU A 83 -8.83 -16.31 -17.58
C GLU A 83 -9.54 -14.97 -17.81
N VAL A 84 -8.84 -14.03 -18.42
CA VAL A 84 -9.32 -12.69 -18.74
C VAL A 84 -9.01 -12.34 -20.20
N ASN A 85 -9.89 -11.55 -20.79
CA ASN A 85 -9.72 -11.00 -22.11
C ASN A 85 -9.44 -9.49 -22.04
N VAL A 86 -8.98 -8.94 -23.12
CA VAL A 86 -8.86 -7.48 -23.26
C VAL A 86 -10.23 -6.84 -23.08
N GLY A 87 -10.34 -5.88 -22.14
CA GLY A 87 -11.58 -5.19 -21.80
C GLY A 87 -12.36 -5.82 -20.65
N ASP A 88 -11.93 -6.97 -20.10
CA ASP A 88 -12.56 -7.54 -18.92
C ASP A 88 -12.23 -6.72 -17.68
N THR A 89 -13.24 -6.44 -16.85
CA THR A 89 -13.07 -5.70 -15.60
C THR A 89 -12.31 -6.55 -14.58
N LEU A 90 -11.17 -6.06 -14.13
CA LEU A 90 -10.33 -6.72 -13.13
C LEU A 90 -10.66 -6.26 -11.71
N CYS A 91 -10.85 -4.97 -11.54
CA CYS A 91 -11.11 -4.36 -10.24
C CYS A 91 -11.77 -2.99 -10.39
N ILE A 92 -12.09 -2.38 -9.25
CA ILE A 92 -12.54 -1.00 -9.16
C ILE A 92 -11.55 -0.23 -8.29
N ILE A 93 -11.22 0.99 -8.70
CA ILE A 93 -10.50 1.96 -7.88
C ILE A 93 -11.44 3.11 -7.56
N GLU A 94 -11.71 3.31 -6.28
CA GLU A 94 -12.46 4.46 -5.80
C GLU A 94 -11.51 5.64 -5.61
N ALA A 95 -11.73 6.69 -6.38
CA ALA A 95 -11.02 7.95 -6.26
C ALA A 95 -12.01 9.10 -6.27
N MET A 96 -11.91 10.04 -5.33
CA MET A 96 -12.79 11.22 -5.23
C MET A 96 -14.28 10.87 -5.24
N LYS A 97 -14.69 9.80 -4.56
CA LYS A 97 -16.07 9.27 -4.52
C LYS A 97 -16.60 8.76 -5.89
N MET A 98 -15.71 8.51 -6.82
CA MET A 98 -16.02 7.91 -8.11
C MET A 98 -15.45 6.51 -8.18
N MET A 99 -16.27 5.57 -8.65
CA MET A 99 -15.89 4.18 -8.89
C MET A 99 -15.37 4.05 -10.32
N ASN A 100 -14.06 3.84 -10.48
CA ASN A 100 -13.44 3.66 -11.79
C ASN A 100 -13.13 2.18 -12.00
N GLN A 101 -13.71 1.60 -13.03
CA GLN A 101 -13.42 0.22 -13.43
C GLN A 101 -12.05 0.17 -14.12
N ILE A 102 -11.24 -0.79 -13.72
CA ILE A 102 -9.93 -1.05 -14.31
C ILE A 102 -10.07 -2.33 -15.12
N GLU A 103 -9.84 -2.22 -16.41
CA GLU A 103 -9.98 -3.29 -17.37
C GLU A 103 -8.61 -3.88 -17.72
N SER A 104 -8.62 -5.14 -18.16
CA SER A 104 -7.43 -5.79 -18.66
C SER A 104 -7.06 -5.24 -20.05
N ASP A 105 -5.82 -4.89 -20.24
CA ASP A 105 -5.25 -4.50 -21.52
C ASP A 105 -4.64 -5.69 -22.30
N LYS A 106 -4.61 -6.88 -21.66
CA LYS A 106 -4.10 -8.11 -22.26
C LYS A 106 -5.01 -9.29 -21.93
N ALA A 107 -5.18 -10.19 -22.89
CA ALA A 107 -5.80 -11.50 -22.65
C ALA A 107 -4.77 -12.46 -22.05
N GLY A 108 -5.19 -13.25 -21.07
CA GLY A 108 -4.34 -14.22 -20.42
C GLY A 108 -4.95 -14.77 -19.13
N ARG A 109 -4.12 -15.30 -18.26
CA ARG A 109 -4.53 -15.84 -16.97
C ARG A 109 -3.94 -14.99 -15.83
N VAL A 110 -4.77 -14.65 -14.86
CA VAL A 110 -4.30 -13.95 -13.64
C VAL A 110 -3.47 -14.90 -12.80
N THR A 111 -2.19 -14.64 -12.67
CA THR A 111 -1.25 -15.46 -11.89
C THR A 111 -1.05 -14.92 -10.48
N ALA A 112 -1.15 -13.60 -10.30
CA ALA A 112 -1.06 -13.00 -8.98
C ALA A 112 -1.93 -11.75 -8.87
N ILE A 113 -2.43 -11.52 -7.65
CA ILE A 113 -3.11 -10.29 -7.22
C ILE A 113 -2.25 -9.69 -6.11
N LEU A 114 -1.69 -8.52 -6.33
CA LEU A 114 -0.68 -7.91 -5.46
C LEU A 114 -1.27 -6.99 -4.40
N VAL A 115 -2.56 -6.68 -4.49
CA VAL A 115 -3.28 -5.74 -3.63
C VAL A 115 -4.50 -6.41 -3.04
N LYS A 116 -4.86 -6.06 -1.83
CA LYS A 116 -6.05 -6.58 -1.14
C LYS A 116 -7.23 -5.63 -1.26
N ASN A 117 -8.44 -6.18 -1.15
CA ASN A 117 -9.67 -5.39 -1.12
C ASN A 117 -9.65 -4.37 0.02
N GLY A 118 -9.82 -3.09 -0.30
CA GLY A 118 -9.79 -1.97 0.65
C GLY A 118 -8.42 -1.32 0.84
N ASP A 119 -7.37 -1.81 0.18
CA ASP A 119 -6.04 -1.22 0.27
C ASP A 119 -5.95 0.08 -0.54
N PRO A 120 -5.21 1.08 -0.05
CA PRO A 120 -4.88 2.26 -0.84
C PRO A 120 -3.88 1.89 -1.94
N VAL A 121 -4.07 2.46 -3.12
CA VAL A 121 -3.17 2.27 -4.26
C VAL A 121 -2.70 3.60 -4.83
N GLU A 122 -1.48 3.60 -5.34
CA GLU A 122 -0.84 4.76 -5.95
C GLU A 122 -0.77 4.61 -7.47
N PHE A 123 -0.58 5.74 -8.17
CA PHE A 123 -0.39 5.72 -9.61
C PHE A 123 0.83 4.88 -10.01
N GLY A 124 0.65 3.97 -10.95
CA GLY A 124 1.70 3.07 -11.41
C GLY A 124 1.99 1.88 -10.49
N GLN A 125 1.26 1.73 -9.38
CA GLN A 125 1.42 0.58 -8.51
C GLN A 125 0.93 -0.69 -9.20
N PRO A 126 1.70 -1.80 -9.15
CA PRO A 126 1.28 -3.07 -9.73
C PRO A 126 0.10 -3.67 -8.95
N LEU A 127 -0.93 -4.08 -9.68
CA LEU A 127 -2.17 -4.65 -9.14
C LEU A 127 -2.28 -6.14 -9.43
N PHE A 128 -2.09 -6.53 -10.69
CA PHE A 128 -2.24 -7.90 -11.17
C PHE A 128 -1.05 -8.30 -12.05
N ILE A 129 -0.77 -9.60 -12.07
CA ILE A 129 0.13 -10.21 -13.03
C ILE A 129 -0.69 -11.16 -13.89
N ILE A 130 -0.64 -10.99 -15.22
CA ILE A 130 -1.34 -11.78 -16.24
C ILE A 130 -0.28 -12.46 -17.12
N GLU A 131 -0.45 -13.76 -17.31
CA GLU A 131 0.39 -14.63 -18.16
C GLU A 131 -0.28 -14.98 -19.49
#